data_3e06bdfba9b147a2c07cb096bd5d881d
#
_entry.id   3e06bdfba9b147a2c07cb096bd5d881d
#
_cell.length_a   1.000
_cell.length_b   1.000
_cell.length_c   1.000
_cell.angle_alpha   90.00
_cell.angle_beta   90.00
_cell.angle_gamma   90.00
#
_symmetry.space_group_name_H-M   'P 1'
#
loop_
_entity.id
_entity.type
_entity.pdbx_description
1 polymer ?
#
loop_
_entity_poly.entity_id
_entity_poly.type
_entity_poly.pdbx_seq_one_letter_code
_entity_poly.pdbx_strand_id
1 'polypeptide(L)'
;MVFEFTLPDVGEGVSEGELVSWLVDVGDPVSEDQPVAEVETDKALVEIPSPVDGTVSEQRFEAGDIIPVGDVFITFAVDGESVEEAAAEPAPADAEPDEPTRVFAPPSVRKLARELGIALETIEGSGPGGRITDGDVRAAAEGPATDEATTPVVESADTPSEPAGRERTLAVPATRRLAREAGVAIDDVPASEEHDGEALVTASDVRAFADGETVAATTQPAVSPPEQTVEHVPYRGVRRTIGEQMERSMFTAPHVTHHELIRVDDLVETREDLKPVAEERGIKLTYLPFVIKALIAALREHPVLNAELDEEAEQITIKQYYNVGIATATEAGLMVPVLKGADQKGMLELAEESRALAQRARDRTISPEEFQDGTITITNFGAIGGDYATPIINYPEVAIVGLGELKQRPVVDEGEVTAAWTLPLSITIDHRVIDGAEVASFATTFGSYLGDPRRLLLG
;
A
#
# COMPACT_ATOMS: atom_id res chain seq x y z
N MET A 1 9.74 45.57 3.43
CA MET A 1 8.50 45.03 4.01
C MET A 1 8.88 43.78 4.81
N VAL A 2 8.18 43.46 5.90
CA VAL A 2 8.48 42.23 6.68
C VAL A 2 7.56 41.14 6.19
N PHE A 3 8.13 40.01 5.79
CA PHE A 3 7.40 38.80 5.37
C PHE A 3 7.50 37.77 6.50
N GLU A 4 6.37 37.35 7.06
CA GLU A 4 6.32 36.31 8.09
C GLU A 4 6.15 34.95 7.41
N PHE A 5 7.08 34.02 7.69
CA PHE A 5 7.04 32.68 7.12
C PHE A 5 6.70 31.67 8.20
N THR A 6 5.62 30.92 7.91
CA THR A 6 5.12 29.85 8.79
C THR A 6 5.72 28.53 8.40
N LEU A 7 5.90 27.61 9.39
CA LEU A 7 6.35 26.25 9.10
C LEU A 7 5.34 25.57 8.15
N PRO A 8 5.75 25.25 6.90
CA PRO A 8 4.86 24.58 5.94
C PRO A 8 4.55 23.16 6.38
N ASP A 9 3.48 22.58 5.84
CA ASP A 9 3.19 21.14 5.99
C ASP A 9 4.29 20.34 5.24
N VAL A 10 5.21 19.77 6.01
CA VAL A 10 6.39 19.04 5.52
C VAL A 10 6.14 17.54 5.27
N GLY A 11 4.87 17.08 5.40
CA GLY A 11 4.45 15.71 5.11
C GLY A 11 3.01 15.44 5.55
N GLU A 12 2.29 14.56 4.83
CA GLU A 12 0.90 14.23 5.17
C GLU A 12 0.79 13.76 6.63
N GLY A 13 0.08 14.56 7.46
CA GLY A 13 -0.23 14.25 8.85
C GLY A 13 0.81 14.68 9.88
N VAL A 14 1.80 15.51 9.50
CA VAL A 14 2.75 16.12 10.46
C VAL A 14 2.11 17.36 11.06
N SER A 15 1.89 17.38 12.38
CA SER A 15 1.31 18.52 13.11
C SER A 15 2.36 19.45 13.71
N GLU A 16 3.62 18.99 13.87
CA GLU A 16 4.72 19.70 14.49
C GLU A 16 6.07 19.17 14.00
N GLY A 17 7.14 19.97 14.09
CA GLY A 17 8.51 19.58 13.79
C GLY A 17 9.49 20.18 14.81
N GLU A 18 10.57 19.44 15.14
CA GLU A 18 11.64 19.92 16.01
C GLU A 18 12.69 20.64 15.16
N LEU A 19 13.01 21.89 15.49
CA LEU A 19 14.07 22.65 14.84
C LEU A 19 15.43 22.11 15.22
N VAL A 20 16.11 21.42 14.30
CA VAL A 20 17.43 20.83 14.55
C VAL A 20 18.53 21.89 14.45
N SER A 21 18.52 22.69 13.38
CA SER A 21 19.49 23.75 13.19
C SER A 21 18.99 24.85 12.24
N TRP A 22 19.50 26.07 12.47
CA TRP A 22 19.42 27.17 11.52
C TRP A 22 20.57 27.06 10.52
N LEU A 23 20.27 27.23 9.22
CA LEU A 23 21.26 27.25 8.14
C LEU A 23 21.66 28.68 7.73
N VAL A 24 21.01 29.68 8.33
CA VAL A 24 21.22 31.12 8.12
C VAL A 24 21.18 31.85 9.46
N ASP A 25 21.88 33.00 9.56
CA ASP A 25 21.85 33.85 10.73
C ASP A 25 20.97 35.10 10.49
N VAL A 26 20.52 35.74 11.61
CA VAL A 26 19.79 37.03 11.51
C VAL A 26 20.69 38.08 10.87
N GLY A 27 20.23 38.67 9.77
CA GLY A 27 20.96 39.63 8.96
C GLY A 27 21.55 39.05 7.67
N ASP A 28 21.49 37.73 7.48
CA ASP A 28 21.98 37.12 6.23
C ASP A 28 21.02 37.35 5.06
N PRO A 29 21.55 37.58 3.86
CA PRO A 29 20.76 37.60 2.64
C PRO A 29 20.40 36.15 2.25
N VAL A 30 19.15 35.94 1.87
CA VAL A 30 18.63 34.65 1.39
C VAL A 30 17.96 34.81 0.05
N SER A 31 18.05 33.77 -0.78
CA SER A 31 17.35 33.68 -2.05
C SER A 31 16.15 32.76 -1.96
N GLU A 32 15.16 32.96 -2.84
CA GLU A 32 14.05 32.01 -2.98
C GLU A 32 14.58 30.58 -3.23
N ASP A 33 13.99 29.57 -2.58
CA ASP A 33 14.40 28.16 -2.58
C ASP A 33 15.73 27.86 -1.83
N GLN A 34 16.39 28.82 -1.18
CA GLN A 34 17.56 28.56 -0.37
C GLN A 34 17.16 27.92 0.97
N PRO A 35 17.76 26.78 1.41
CA PRO A 35 17.50 26.22 2.71
C PRO A 35 17.86 27.19 3.85
N VAL A 36 16.90 27.41 4.79
CA VAL A 36 17.07 28.34 5.92
C VAL A 36 17.08 27.61 7.28
N ALA A 37 16.48 26.43 7.37
CA ALA A 37 16.44 25.65 8.59
C ALA A 37 16.36 24.15 8.29
N GLU A 38 16.85 23.31 9.20
CA GLU A 38 16.62 21.88 9.24
C GLU A 38 15.63 21.54 10.36
N VAL A 39 14.54 20.87 10.00
CA VAL A 39 13.46 20.45 10.92
C VAL A 39 13.34 18.93 10.90
N GLU A 40 13.40 18.31 12.07
CA GLU A 40 13.15 16.89 12.24
C GLU A 40 11.67 16.66 12.52
N THR A 41 11.08 15.74 11.77
CA THR A 41 9.72 15.27 11.95
C THR A 41 9.74 13.81 12.39
N ASP A 42 8.63 13.26 12.80
CA ASP A 42 8.49 11.82 13.14
C ASP A 42 8.93 10.86 12.03
N LYS A 43 9.14 11.36 10.80
CA LYS A 43 9.44 10.53 9.61
C LYS A 43 10.79 10.83 8.96
N ALA A 44 11.28 12.07 9.03
CA ALA A 44 12.53 12.48 8.36
C ALA A 44 13.04 13.83 8.83
N LEU A 45 14.34 14.07 8.60
CA LEU A 45 14.96 15.39 8.65
C LEU A 45 14.69 16.08 7.30
N VAL A 46 14.10 17.29 7.36
CA VAL A 46 13.68 18.06 6.17
C VAL A 46 14.29 19.44 6.20
N GLU A 47 14.93 19.85 5.10
CA GLU A 47 15.39 21.22 4.90
C GLU A 47 14.22 22.11 4.47
N ILE A 48 14.03 23.24 5.16
CA ILE A 48 12.95 24.21 4.86
C ILE A 48 13.53 25.32 3.98
N PRO A 49 13.06 25.47 2.73
CA PRO A 49 13.54 26.52 1.83
C PRO A 49 12.85 27.87 2.10
N SER A 50 13.56 28.97 1.83
CA SER A 50 12.99 30.32 1.84
C SER A 50 11.95 30.50 0.72
N PRO A 51 10.78 31.06 1.01
CA PRO A 51 9.76 31.35 -0.02
C PRO A 51 10.01 32.66 -0.77
N VAL A 52 10.99 33.47 -0.36
CA VAL A 52 11.26 34.81 -0.90
C VAL A 52 12.74 35.13 -0.95
N ASP A 53 13.12 36.05 -1.86
CA ASP A 53 14.40 36.73 -1.79
C ASP A 53 14.34 37.83 -0.75
N GLY A 54 15.30 37.90 0.16
CA GLY A 54 15.29 38.91 1.21
C GLY A 54 16.44 38.76 2.20
N THR A 55 16.31 39.41 3.35
CA THR A 55 17.28 39.33 4.45
C THR A 55 16.56 38.80 5.70
N VAL A 56 17.15 37.86 6.41
CA VAL A 56 16.60 37.33 7.66
C VAL A 56 16.47 38.47 8.69
N SER A 57 15.24 38.73 9.12
CA SER A 57 14.95 39.81 10.09
C SER A 57 14.89 39.30 11.53
N GLU A 58 14.24 38.15 11.75
CA GLU A 58 14.07 37.56 13.08
C GLU A 58 13.89 36.04 12.98
N GLN A 59 14.48 35.31 13.90
CA GLN A 59 14.26 33.88 14.17
C GLN A 59 13.50 33.77 15.49
N ARG A 60 12.34 33.09 15.52
CA ARG A 60 11.45 33.07 16.70
C ARG A 60 11.62 31.87 17.59
N PHE A 61 12.40 30.86 17.17
CA PHE A 61 12.64 29.62 17.91
C PHE A 61 14.13 29.36 18.00
N GLU A 62 14.54 28.61 19.02
CA GLU A 62 15.92 28.15 19.22
C GLU A 62 16.05 26.68 18.74
N ALA A 63 17.28 26.24 18.42
CA ALA A 63 17.52 24.85 18.07
C ALA A 63 17.13 23.91 19.23
N GLY A 64 16.29 22.90 18.96
CA GLY A 64 15.69 22.00 19.93
C GLY A 64 14.23 22.37 20.29
N ASP A 65 13.68 23.48 19.77
CA ASP A 65 12.28 23.84 20.00
C ASP A 65 11.34 23.09 19.04
N ILE A 66 10.15 22.74 19.53
CA ILE A 66 9.08 22.15 18.74
C ILE A 66 8.23 23.27 18.15
N ILE A 67 8.09 23.26 16.82
CA ILE A 67 7.34 24.27 16.06
C ILE A 67 6.08 23.63 15.49
N PRO A 68 4.86 24.07 15.87
CA PRO A 68 3.61 23.62 15.23
C PRO A 68 3.56 24.05 13.75
N VAL A 69 3.01 23.18 12.90
CA VAL A 69 2.75 23.52 11.49
C VAL A 69 1.77 24.68 11.41
N GLY A 70 2.16 25.74 10.66
CA GLY A 70 1.40 26.97 10.53
C GLY A 70 1.84 28.10 11.48
N ASP A 71 2.73 27.85 12.44
CA ASP A 71 3.29 28.91 13.29
C ASP A 71 4.42 29.66 12.59
N VAL A 72 4.49 30.98 12.81
CA VAL A 72 5.54 31.83 12.24
C VAL A 72 6.87 31.54 12.93
N PHE A 73 7.84 30.98 12.23
CA PHE A 73 9.12 30.60 12.81
C PHE A 73 10.31 31.49 12.37
N ILE A 74 10.22 32.14 11.21
CA ILE A 74 11.21 33.08 10.69
C ILE A 74 10.55 34.23 9.95
N THR A 75 11.18 35.44 9.99
CA THR A 75 10.72 36.61 9.28
C THR A 75 11.81 37.17 8.37
N PHE A 76 11.42 37.63 7.18
CA PHE A 76 12.32 38.20 6.18
C PHE A 76 12.02 39.67 5.94
N ALA A 77 13.05 40.48 5.77
CA ALA A 77 12.95 41.83 5.21
C ALA A 77 13.11 41.75 3.71
N VAL A 78 12.03 42.07 2.96
CA VAL A 78 12.00 42.05 1.49
C VAL A 78 12.10 43.47 0.99
N ASP A 79 13.10 43.78 0.15
CA ASP A 79 13.26 45.08 -0.52
C ASP A 79 12.35 45.19 -1.73
N GLY A 80 11.24 45.92 -1.58
CA GLY A 80 10.47 46.53 -2.66
C GLY A 80 9.43 45.70 -3.41
N GLU A 81 8.23 46.05 -3.16
CA GLU A 81 6.91 45.94 -3.80
C GLU A 81 5.92 45.04 -3.03
N SER A 82 4.78 45.70 -2.77
CA SER A 82 3.71 45.26 -1.88
C SER A 82 3.11 43.87 -2.22
N VAL A 83 3.08 42.97 -1.24
CA VAL A 83 2.12 41.88 -1.23
C VAL A 83 1.19 42.11 -0.07
N GLU A 84 -0.08 42.35 -0.39
CA GLU A 84 -1.21 42.66 0.48
C GLU A 84 -1.70 41.39 1.19
N GLU A 85 -1.90 41.56 2.48
CA GLU A 85 -2.51 40.65 3.46
C GLU A 85 -3.81 40.02 2.96
N ALA A 86 -3.91 38.70 2.96
CA ALA A 86 -5.17 37.97 2.71
C ALA A 86 -5.70 37.33 3.99
N ALA A 87 -6.51 38.08 4.73
CA ALA A 87 -7.48 37.56 5.69
C ALA A 87 -8.79 37.23 4.96
N ALA A 88 -9.45 36.17 5.41
CA ALA A 88 -10.59 35.51 4.80
C ALA A 88 -11.89 36.32 4.76
N GLU A 89 -12.71 36.04 3.76
CA GLU A 89 -14.17 35.83 3.59
C GLU A 89 -14.89 36.70 2.56
N PRO A 90 -16.12 36.34 2.09
CA PRO A 90 -16.30 35.58 0.84
C PRO A 90 -17.02 36.37 -0.30
N ALA A 91 -17.02 35.76 -1.49
CA ALA A 91 -17.55 36.15 -2.81
C ALA A 91 -18.80 37.10 -2.91
N PRO A 92 -19.11 37.79 -4.08
CA PRO A 92 -19.29 37.14 -5.39
C PRO A 92 -18.91 37.94 -6.66
N ALA A 93 -18.74 37.15 -7.74
CA ALA A 93 -19.04 37.40 -9.17
C ALA A 93 -18.62 38.66 -9.93
N ASP A 94 -18.05 38.38 -11.13
CA ASP A 94 -18.02 39.07 -12.41
C ASP A 94 -16.88 40.04 -12.72
N ALA A 95 -16.19 39.59 -13.79
CA ALA A 95 -15.51 40.35 -14.88
C ALA A 95 -14.01 40.09 -15.06
N GLU A 96 -13.70 39.43 -16.19
CA GLU A 96 -12.38 39.38 -16.85
C GLU A 96 -11.84 40.80 -17.15
N PRO A 97 -10.51 41.05 -17.42
CA PRO A 97 -9.59 40.18 -18.18
C PRO A 97 -8.09 40.22 -17.74
N ASP A 98 -7.34 39.18 -18.24
CA ASP A 98 -5.91 39.21 -18.62
C ASP A 98 -4.87 39.39 -17.49
N GLU A 99 -4.37 38.28 -16.97
CA GLU A 99 -3.06 38.23 -16.28
C GLU A 99 -2.29 36.93 -16.59
N PRO A 100 -0.92 36.96 -16.53
CA PRO A 100 -0.07 35.88 -16.99
C PRO A 100 -0.27 34.58 -16.17
N THR A 101 -0.40 33.52 -16.90
CA THR A 101 -0.68 32.16 -16.43
C THR A 101 0.29 31.73 -15.34
N ARG A 102 -0.15 31.60 -14.10
CA ARG A 102 0.63 30.99 -13.03
C ARG A 102 0.89 29.52 -13.37
N VAL A 103 2.16 29.18 -13.59
CA VAL A 103 2.61 27.82 -13.90
C VAL A 103 2.66 27.00 -12.63
N PHE A 104 1.76 26.01 -12.50
CA PHE A 104 1.74 25.09 -11.38
C PHE A 104 2.63 23.87 -11.68
N ALA A 105 3.86 23.86 -11.12
CA ALA A 105 4.81 22.76 -11.26
C ALA A 105 5.52 22.50 -9.91
N PRO A 106 5.66 21.22 -9.46
CA PRO A 106 6.43 20.85 -8.28
C PRO A 106 7.92 21.22 -8.41
N PRO A 107 8.65 21.36 -7.29
CA PRO A 107 10.08 21.71 -7.31
C PRO A 107 10.96 20.77 -8.14
N SER A 108 10.68 19.45 -8.09
CA SER A 108 11.37 18.43 -8.91
C SER A 108 11.19 18.67 -10.42
N VAL A 109 9.97 19.04 -10.84
CA VAL A 109 9.63 19.33 -12.24
C VAL A 109 10.31 20.61 -12.72
N ARG A 110 10.37 21.64 -11.87
CA ARG A 110 11.09 22.89 -12.15
C ARG A 110 12.59 22.67 -12.29
N LYS A 111 13.18 21.79 -11.47
CA LYS A 111 14.58 21.39 -11.57
C LYS A 111 14.86 20.67 -12.89
N LEU A 112 14.02 19.70 -13.26
CA LEU A 112 14.12 18.94 -14.50
C LEU A 112 13.99 19.86 -15.73
N ALA A 113 13.06 20.82 -15.72
CA ALA A 113 12.90 21.80 -16.80
C ALA A 113 14.13 22.69 -16.96
N ARG A 114 14.76 23.12 -15.85
CA ARG A 114 16.03 23.86 -15.88
C ARG A 114 17.18 23.01 -16.42
N GLU A 115 17.29 21.75 -16.03
CA GLU A 115 18.33 20.83 -16.54
C GLU A 115 18.20 20.57 -18.04
N LEU A 116 16.95 20.54 -18.55
CA LEU A 116 16.66 20.35 -19.97
C LEU A 116 16.54 21.67 -20.77
N GLY A 117 16.68 22.82 -20.12
CA GLY A 117 16.64 24.14 -20.75
C GLY A 117 15.28 24.54 -21.33
N ILE A 118 14.17 24.06 -20.70
CA ILE A 118 12.80 24.26 -21.19
C ILE A 118 12.08 25.27 -20.30
N ALA A 119 11.45 26.30 -20.91
CA ALA A 119 10.63 27.26 -20.20
C ALA A 119 9.25 26.62 -19.82
N LEU A 120 8.92 26.57 -18.53
CA LEU A 120 7.70 25.96 -18.05
C LEU A 120 6.41 26.65 -18.52
N GLU A 121 6.51 27.94 -18.86
CA GLU A 121 5.39 28.73 -19.40
C GLU A 121 4.92 28.22 -20.77
N THR A 122 5.74 27.41 -21.45
CA THR A 122 5.43 26.87 -22.79
C THR A 122 4.82 25.48 -22.75
N ILE A 123 4.64 24.89 -21.54
CA ILE A 123 4.16 23.55 -21.35
C ILE A 123 2.74 23.58 -20.79
N GLU A 124 1.80 22.90 -21.45
CA GLU A 124 0.49 22.59 -20.85
C GLU A 124 0.60 21.41 -19.89
N GLY A 125 0.26 21.62 -18.60
CA GLY A 125 0.31 20.58 -17.58
C GLY A 125 -0.82 19.56 -17.72
N SER A 126 -0.47 18.28 -17.79
CA SER A 126 -1.42 17.16 -17.87
C SER A 126 -1.94 16.68 -16.52
N GLY A 127 -1.40 17.14 -15.39
CA GLY A 127 -1.76 16.76 -14.05
C GLY A 127 -3.06 17.38 -13.53
N PRO A 128 -3.61 16.89 -12.38
CA PRO A 128 -4.83 17.43 -11.78
C PRO A 128 -4.75 18.95 -11.53
N GLY A 129 -5.73 19.70 -12.02
CA GLY A 129 -5.79 21.15 -11.92
C GLY A 129 -4.81 21.90 -12.83
N GLY A 130 -4.33 21.28 -13.93
CA GLY A 130 -3.40 21.90 -14.87
C GLY A 130 -1.95 21.92 -14.39
N ARG A 131 -1.58 21.07 -13.42
CA ARG A 131 -0.21 20.97 -12.90
C ARG A 131 0.72 20.31 -13.92
N ILE A 132 1.89 20.92 -14.15
CA ILE A 132 2.93 20.34 -15.01
C ILE A 132 3.61 19.18 -14.28
N THR A 133 3.76 18.05 -14.97
CA THR A 133 4.40 16.81 -14.47
C THR A 133 5.76 16.59 -15.12
N ASP A 134 6.56 15.67 -14.57
CA ASP A 134 7.85 15.26 -15.16
C ASP A 134 7.69 14.73 -16.60
N GLY A 135 6.54 14.09 -16.89
CA GLY A 135 6.20 13.59 -18.22
C GLY A 135 6.02 14.71 -19.24
N ASP A 136 5.38 15.82 -18.84
CA ASP A 136 5.13 16.96 -19.72
C ASP A 136 6.44 17.67 -20.11
N VAL A 137 7.36 17.80 -19.14
CA VAL A 137 8.68 18.39 -19.38
C VAL A 137 9.51 17.52 -20.33
N ARG A 138 9.50 16.20 -20.18
CA ARG A 138 10.21 15.29 -21.07
C ARG A 138 9.61 15.26 -22.47
N ALA A 139 8.28 15.25 -22.58
CA ALA A 139 7.58 15.31 -23.86
C ALA A 139 7.88 16.65 -24.61
N ALA A 140 7.99 17.76 -23.88
CA ALA A 140 8.39 19.04 -24.45
C ALA A 140 9.87 19.07 -24.90
N ALA A 141 10.73 18.24 -24.27
CA ALA A 141 12.14 18.08 -24.65
C ALA A 141 12.31 17.32 -25.97
N GLU A 142 11.39 16.38 -26.26
CA GLU A 142 11.46 15.52 -27.47
C GLU A 142 10.86 16.19 -28.73
N GLY A 143 10.16 17.34 -28.61
CA GLY A 143 9.53 18.08 -29.72
C GLY A 143 8.27 17.41 -30.29
N PRO A 144 7.39 18.09 -31.02
CA PRO A 144 6.15 17.54 -31.51
C PRO A 144 6.41 16.53 -32.62
N ALA A 145 6.01 15.27 -32.38
CA ALA A 145 5.88 14.26 -33.41
C ALA A 145 4.74 14.68 -34.36
N THR A 146 5.06 15.01 -35.58
CA THR A 146 4.08 15.27 -36.65
C THR A 146 3.40 13.96 -37.05
N ASP A 147 2.13 13.83 -36.69
CA ASP A 147 1.22 12.86 -37.29
C ASP A 147 0.92 13.30 -38.74
N GLU A 148 1.44 12.56 -39.70
CA GLU A 148 0.86 12.50 -41.05
C GLU A 148 0.70 11.02 -41.43
N ALA A 149 -0.53 10.55 -41.28
CA ALA A 149 -0.98 9.31 -41.86
C ALA A 149 -1.13 9.48 -43.37
N THR A 150 -0.24 8.87 -44.13
CA THR A 150 -0.49 8.63 -45.56
C THR A 150 -0.06 7.22 -45.90
N THR A 151 -1.05 6.39 -46.21
CA THR A 151 -0.87 5.07 -46.82
C THR A 151 -0.21 5.22 -48.19
N PRO A 152 0.87 4.48 -48.50
CA PRO A 152 1.26 4.28 -49.90
C PRO A 152 0.87 2.86 -50.37
N VAL A 153 0.23 2.90 -51.51
CA VAL A 153 -0.02 1.76 -52.42
C VAL A 153 1.33 1.13 -52.81
N VAL A 154 1.39 -0.19 -52.72
CA VAL A 154 2.55 -0.96 -53.13
C VAL A 154 2.54 -1.06 -54.66
N GLU A 155 3.51 -0.48 -55.31
CA GLU A 155 3.86 -0.75 -56.69
C GLU A 155 5.23 -1.41 -56.72
N SER A 156 5.29 -2.65 -57.17
CA SER A 156 6.50 -3.46 -57.26
C SER A 156 7.37 -2.97 -58.43
N ALA A 157 8.59 -2.49 -58.10
CA ALA A 157 9.60 -2.26 -59.09
C ALA A 157 10.84 -3.08 -58.78
N ASP A 158 11.19 -4.03 -59.62
CA ASP A 158 12.46 -4.71 -59.69
C ASP A 158 13.61 -3.71 -59.92
N THR A 159 14.42 -3.45 -58.86
CA THR A 159 15.68 -2.74 -59.00
C THR A 159 16.72 -3.55 -58.23
N PRO A 160 17.94 -3.77 -58.80
CA PRO A 160 19.03 -4.47 -58.11
C PRO A 160 19.41 -3.75 -56.82
N SER A 161 19.71 -4.53 -55.75
CA SER A 161 20.12 -4.01 -54.45
C SER A 161 21.30 -3.06 -54.57
N GLU A 162 21.08 -1.75 -54.24
CA GLU A 162 22.18 -0.79 -54.14
C GLU A 162 23.06 -1.11 -52.92
N PRO A 163 24.37 -0.91 -52.97
CA PRO A 163 25.29 -1.12 -51.85
C PRO A 163 24.89 -0.22 -50.65
N ALA A 164 24.89 -0.80 -49.46
CA ALA A 164 24.45 -0.11 -48.24
C ALA A 164 25.42 0.96 -47.75
N GLY A 165 26.70 0.90 -48.14
CA GLY A 165 27.72 1.96 -47.95
C GLY A 165 27.88 2.44 -46.49
N ARG A 166 27.99 1.52 -45.52
CA ARG A 166 28.04 1.86 -44.09
C ARG A 166 29.48 2.08 -43.59
N GLU A 167 29.67 3.01 -42.66
CA GLU A 167 30.97 3.22 -42.01
C GLU A 167 31.34 2.10 -41.00
N ARG A 168 30.33 1.38 -40.48
CA ARG A 168 30.53 0.27 -39.55
C ARG A 168 29.40 -0.75 -39.68
N THR A 169 29.76 -2.03 -39.73
CA THR A 169 28.81 -3.14 -39.89
C THR A 169 28.97 -4.15 -38.76
N LEU A 170 27.89 -4.49 -38.05
CA LEU A 170 27.87 -5.60 -37.10
C LEU A 170 27.75 -6.90 -37.89
N ALA A 171 28.74 -7.81 -37.70
CA ALA A 171 28.68 -9.13 -38.25
C ALA A 171 29.60 -10.08 -37.46
N VAL A 172 29.15 -11.32 -37.26
CA VAL A 172 29.98 -12.35 -36.58
C VAL A 172 31.21 -12.70 -37.40
N PRO A 173 32.30 -13.18 -36.76
CA PRO A 173 33.57 -13.47 -37.47
C PRO A 173 33.43 -14.45 -38.66
N ALA A 174 32.49 -15.41 -38.57
CA ALA A 174 32.17 -16.34 -39.64
C ALA A 174 31.57 -15.65 -40.88
N THR A 175 30.64 -14.69 -40.67
CA THR A 175 30.01 -13.89 -41.74
C THR A 175 31.06 -13.02 -42.44
N ARG A 176 31.97 -12.37 -41.70
CA ARG A 176 33.07 -11.55 -42.25
C ARG A 176 34.05 -12.39 -43.09
N ARG A 177 34.25 -13.66 -42.71
CA ARG A 177 35.07 -14.59 -43.51
C ARG A 177 34.34 -14.96 -44.79
N LEU A 178 33.05 -15.28 -44.71
CA LEU A 178 32.23 -15.60 -45.89
C LEU A 178 32.18 -14.44 -46.91
N ALA A 179 32.03 -13.20 -46.45
CA ALA A 179 32.03 -12.01 -47.30
C ALA A 179 33.35 -11.88 -48.05
N ARG A 180 34.51 -12.12 -47.39
CA ARG A 180 35.84 -12.13 -48.02
C ARG A 180 36.01 -13.26 -49.04
N GLU A 181 35.51 -14.47 -48.74
CA GLU A 181 35.55 -15.60 -49.68
C GLU A 181 34.63 -15.35 -50.89
N ALA A 182 33.53 -14.68 -50.73
CA ALA A 182 32.63 -14.28 -51.81
C ALA A 182 33.07 -13.01 -52.58
N GLY A 183 34.16 -12.35 -52.14
CA GLY A 183 34.70 -11.15 -52.80
C GLY A 183 33.82 -9.89 -52.59
N VAL A 184 32.99 -9.86 -51.55
CA VAL A 184 32.03 -8.78 -51.25
C VAL A 184 32.52 -8.00 -50.06
N ALA A 185 32.44 -6.66 -50.12
CA ALA A 185 32.70 -5.82 -48.97
C ALA A 185 31.52 -5.92 -48.00
N ILE A 186 31.78 -6.33 -46.74
CA ILE A 186 30.72 -6.53 -45.73
C ILE A 186 29.88 -5.27 -45.45
N ASP A 187 30.48 -4.11 -45.66
CA ASP A 187 29.83 -2.80 -45.40
C ASP A 187 28.90 -2.41 -46.56
N ASP A 188 28.95 -3.08 -47.69
CA ASP A 188 28.04 -2.91 -48.83
C ASP A 188 26.85 -3.90 -48.81
N VAL A 189 26.87 -4.90 -47.94
CA VAL A 189 25.80 -5.91 -47.84
C VAL A 189 24.61 -5.35 -47.05
N PRO A 190 23.38 -5.31 -47.60
CA PRO A 190 22.17 -4.98 -46.85
C PRO A 190 21.99 -5.98 -45.69
N ALA A 191 21.62 -5.49 -44.50
CA ALA A 191 21.37 -6.34 -43.35
C ALA A 191 19.87 -6.65 -43.25
N SER A 192 19.55 -7.93 -42.98
CA SER A 192 18.19 -8.40 -42.74
C SER A 192 17.79 -8.36 -41.27
N GLU A 193 18.77 -8.21 -40.36
CA GLU A 193 18.54 -8.22 -38.89
C GLU A 193 19.15 -6.98 -38.24
N GLU A 194 18.67 -6.67 -37.02
CA GLU A 194 19.14 -5.57 -36.18
C GLU A 194 19.48 -6.10 -34.79
N HIS A 195 20.58 -5.66 -34.18
CA HIS A 195 20.96 -6.00 -32.81
C HIS A 195 21.40 -4.75 -32.08
N ASP A 196 20.72 -4.43 -30.96
CA ASP A 196 20.92 -3.23 -30.15
C ASP A 196 20.84 -1.91 -30.97
N GLY A 197 19.92 -1.84 -31.95
CA GLY A 197 19.76 -0.66 -32.81
C GLY A 197 20.82 -0.51 -33.91
N GLU A 198 21.74 -1.50 -34.07
CA GLU A 198 22.72 -1.52 -35.15
C GLU A 198 22.39 -2.66 -36.11
N ALA A 199 22.49 -2.38 -37.40
CA ALA A 199 22.26 -3.38 -38.48
C ALA A 199 23.23 -4.54 -38.41
N LEU A 200 22.73 -5.76 -38.26
CA LEU A 200 23.49 -7.03 -38.21
C LEU A 200 23.42 -7.77 -39.52
N VAL A 201 24.57 -7.90 -40.18
CA VAL A 201 24.71 -8.67 -41.41
C VAL A 201 24.88 -10.15 -41.09
N THR A 202 24.02 -11.00 -41.63
CA THR A 202 24.03 -12.46 -41.47
C THR A 202 24.73 -13.16 -42.63
N ALA A 203 25.01 -14.46 -42.47
CA ALA A 203 25.62 -15.26 -43.54
C ALA A 203 24.68 -15.44 -44.76
N SER A 204 23.36 -15.37 -44.55
CA SER A 204 22.35 -15.39 -45.62
C SER A 204 22.37 -14.11 -46.44
N ASP A 205 22.53 -12.95 -45.80
CA ASP A 205 22.60 -11.68 -46.49
C ASP A 205 23.81 -11.58 -47.41
N VAL A 206 24.95 -12.06 -46.95
CA VAL A 206 26.18 -12.14 -47.78
C VAL A 206 25.99 -13.01 -49.00
N ARG A 207 25.33 -14.17 -48.87
CA ARG A 207 25.07 -15.06 -50.03
C ARG A 207 24.08 -14.44 -50.98
N ALA A 208 22.94 -13.93 -50.50
CA ALA A 208 21.93 -13.30 -51.35
C ALA A 208 22.50 -12.09 -52.11
N PHE A 209 23.33 -11.30 -51.47
CA PHE A 209 23.98 -10.15 -52.10
C PHE A 209 25.06 -10.59 -53.14
N ALA A 210 25.83 -11.65 -52.85
CA ALA A 210 26.82 -12.19 -53.77
C ALA A 210 26.17 -12.85 -55.00
N ASP A 211 25.00 -13.47 -54.85
CA ASP A 211 24.25 -14.12 -55.91
C ASP A 211 23.38 -13.14 -56.74
N GLY A 212 23.35 -11.84 -56.36
CA GLY A 212 22.58 -10.79 -57.03
C GLY A 212 21.06 -10.88 -56.72
N GLU A 213 20.70 -11.62 -55.68
CA GLU A 213 19.32 -11.70 -55.21
C GLU A 213 19.00 -10.47 -54.31
N THR A 214 17.81 -9.92 -54.47
CA THR A 214 17.31 -8.86 -53.57
C THR A 214 17.16 -9.42 -52.17
N VAL A 215 17.97 -8.95 -51.23
CA VAL A 215 17.75 -9.21 -49.79
C VAL A 215 16.47 -8.45 -49.42
N ALA A 216 15.34 -9.17 -49.41
CA ALA A 216 14.10 -8.62 -48.87
C ALA A 216 14.37 -8.36 -47.39
N ALA A 217 14.38 -7.10 -46.98
CA ALA A 217 14.30 -6.74 -45.58
C ALA A 217 13.02 -7.38 -45.04
N THR A 218 13.16 -8.48 -44.31
CA THR A 218 12.05 -9.06 -43.57
C THR A 218 11.83 -8.13 -42.39
N THR A 219 11.07 -7.05 -42.62
CA THR A 219 10.40 -6.38 -41.54
C THR A 219 9.48 -7.42 -40.91
N GLN A 220 9.97 -8.13 -39.90
CA GLN A 220 9.08 -8.79 -38.98
C GLN A 220 8.15 -7.67 -38.50
N PRO A 221 6.81 -7.87 -38.57
CA PRO A 221 5.90 -6.91 -37.99
C PRO A 221 6.37 -6.76 -36.55
N ALA A 222 6.73 -5.53 -36.15
CA ALA A 222 7.06 -5.20 -34.78
C ALA A 222 5.89 -5.77 -33.98
N VAL A 223 6.14 -6.82 -33.19
CA VAL A 223 5.17 -7.33 -32.23
C VAL A 223 5.03 -6.17 -31.26
N SER A 224 4.00 -5.35 -31.45
CA SER A 224 3.65 -4.32 -30.48
C SER A 224 3.62 -5.00 -29.13
N PRO A 225 4.30 -4.47 -28.11
CA PRO A 225 4.21 -5.06 -26.79
C PRO A 225 2.73 -5.18 -26.44
N PRO A 226 2.29 -6.30 -25.82
CA PRO A 226 0.87 -6.51 -25.52
C PRO A 226 0.36 -5.27 -24.79
N GLU A 227 -0.75 -4.72 -25.32
CA GLU A 227 -1.40 -3.56 -24.73
C GLU A 227 -1.66 -3.86 -23.25
N GLN A 228 -1.00 -3.14 -22.36
CA GLN A 228 -1.15 -3.36 -20.92
C GLN A 228 -2.51 -2.85 -20.52
N THR A 229 -3.48 -3.77 -20.49
CA THR A 229 -4.84 -3.44 -20.03
C THR A 229 -4.83 -3.25 -18.53
N VAL A 230 -5.15 -2.04 -18.06
CA VAL A 230 -5.25 -1.69 -16.64
C VAL A 230 -6.71 -1.49 -16.30
N GLU A 231 -7.19 -2.18 -15.25
CA GLU A 231 -8.52 -1.96 -14.69
C GLU A 231 -8.40 -1.08 -13.43
N HIS A 232 -9.16 0.02 -13.38
CA HIS A 232 -9.23 0.90 -12.23
C HIS A 232 -10.44 0.58 -11.36
N VAL A 233 -10.20 0.13 -10.11
CA VAL A 233 -11.26 -0.12 -9.12
C VAL A 233 -11.34 1.08 -8.17
N PRO A 234 -12.53 1.72 -8.00
CA PRO A 234 -12.67 2.87 -7.13
C PRO A 234 -12.37 2.54 -5.66
N TYR A 235 -11.47 3.31 -5.01
CA TYR A 235 -11.15 3.24 -3.58
C TYR A 235 -12.02 4.26 -2.84
N ARG A 236 -13.28 3.90 -2.51
CA ARG A 236 -14.28 4.77 -1.86
C ARG A 236 -15.33 3.97 -1.09
N GLY A 237 -16.12 4.67 -0.25
CA GLY A 237 -17.17 4.05 0.57
C GLY A 237 -16.59 3.03 1.56
N VAL A 238 -17.27 1.91 1.77
CA VAL A 238 -16.89 0.86 2.74
C VAL A 238 -15.43 0.41 2.60
N ARG A 239 -14.90 0.26 1.37
CA ARG A 239 -13.51 -0.14 1.14
C ARG A 239 -12.51 0.89 1.66
N ARG A 240 -12.82 2.19 1.51
CA ARG A 240 -12.00 3.27 2.05
C ARG A 240 -12.05 3.27 3.58
N THR A 241 -13.24 3.15 4.19
CA THR A 241 -13.40 3.08 5.65
C THR A 241 -12.62 1.90 6.25
N ILE A 242 -12.67 0.71 5.59
CA ILE A 242 -11.87 -0.45 6.01
C ILE A 242 -10.37 -0.12 5.93
N GLY A 243 -9.93 0.52 4.84
CA GLY A 243 -8.52 0.90 4.67
C GLY A 243 -8.04 1.85 5.77
N GLU A 244 -8.78 2.92 6.04
CA GLU A 244 -8.48 3.89 7.11
C GLU A 244 -8.43 3.21 8.50
N GLN A 245 -9.35 2.27 8.78
CA GLN A 245 -9.34 1.52 10.04
C GLN A 245 -8.13 0.57 10.14
N MET A 246 -7.76 -0.12 9.06
CA MET A 246 -6.58 -1.00 9.04
C MET A 246 -5.28 -0.20 9.16
N GLU A 247 -5.18 0.91 8.47
CA GLU A 247 -4.06 1.84 8.56
C GLU A 247 -3.89 2.34 9.99
N ARG A 248 -4.96 2.90 10.58
CA ARG A 248 -4.95 3.32 11.97
C ARG A 248 -4.48 2.23 12.93
N SER A 249 -4.97 1.00 12.78
CA SER A 249 -4.59 -0.12 13.63
C SER A 249 -3.10 -0.46 13.51
N MET A 250 -2.59 -0.54 12.28
CA MET A 250 -1.20 -0.93 12.00
C MET A 250 -0.18 0.11 12.48
N PHE A 251 -0.51 1.40 12.36
CA PHE A 251 0.40 2.48 12.76
C PHE A 251 0.27 2.85 14.24
N THR A 252 -0.86 2.52 14.91
CA THR A 252 -1.05 2.81 16.33
C THR A 252 -0.57 1.67 17.24
N ALA A 253 -0.91 0.42 16.91
CA ALA A 253 -0.61 -0.74 17.75
C ALA A 253 0.59 -1.55 17.19
N PRO A 254 1.72 -1.67 17.91
CA PRO A 254 2.80 -2.58 17.53
C PRO A 254 2.33 -4.04 17.55
N HIS A 255 2.06 -4.61 16.38
CA HIS A 255 1.53 -5.97 16.24
C HIS A 255 2.61 -7.02 16.43
N VAL A 256 2.37 -7.99 17.32
CA VAL A 256 3.15 -9.23 17.45
C VAL A 256 2.19 -10.40 17.37
N THR A 257 2.54 -11.43 16.58
CA THR A 257 1.69 -12.63 16.40
C THR A 257 2.35 -13.86 16.99
N HIS A 258 1.64 -14.51 17.89
CA HIS A 258 1.96 -15.84 18.41
C HIS A 258 1.23 -16.92 17.61
N HIS A 259 1.95 -17.99 17.22
CA HIS A 259 1.38 -19.12 16.50
C HIS A 259 1.44 -20.37 17.38
N GLU A 260 0.34 -21.13 17.42
CA GLU A 260 0.22 -22.37 18.17
C GLU A 260 -0.51 -23.42 17.32
N LEU A 261 -0.16 -24.71 17.47
CA LEU A 261 -0.88 -25.82 16.85
C LEU A 261 -1.53 -26.68 17.93
N ILE A 262 -2.85 -26.66 17.99
CA ILE A 262 -3.60 -27.32 19.04
C ILE A 262 -4.19 -28.62 18.52
N ARG A 263 -4.03 -29.73 19.30
CA ARG A 263 -4.72 -30.99 19.08
C ARG A 263 -6.15 -30.86 19.59
N VAL A 264 -7.13 -31.22 18.74
CA VAL A 264 -8.57 -30.97 19.01
C VAL A 264 -9.45 -32.18 18.66
N ASP A 265 -8.97 -33.41 18.89
CA ASP A 265 -9.73 -34.64 18.63
C ASP A 265 -11.03 -34.66 19.43
N ASP A 266 -10.96 -34.36 20.75
CA ASP A 266 -12.12 -34.33 21.65
C ASP A 266 -13.14 -33.25 21.27
N LEU A 267 -12.68 -32.10 20.71
CA LEU A 267 -13.58 -31.07 20.20
C LEU A 267 -14.36 -31.56 18.97
N VAL A 268 -13.68 -32.28 18.08
CA VAL A 268 -14.34 -32.86 16.90
C VAL A 268 -15.36 -33.90 17.31
N GLU A 269 -14.98 -34.82 18.19
CA GLU A 269 -15.88 -35.84 18.72
C GLU A 269 -17.10 -35.24 19.45
N THR A 270 -16.86 -34.31 20.38
CA THR A 270 -17.92 -33.61 21.12
C THR A 270 -18.92 -32.92 20.20
N ARG A 271 -18.41 -32.23 19.16
CA ARG A 271 -19.28 -31.55 18.19
C ARG A 271 -20.10 -32.57 17.38
N GLU A 272 -19.51 -33.67 16.91
CA GLU A 272 -20.23 -34.70 16.17
C GLU A 272 -21.32 -35.36 17.01
N ASP A 273 -21.07 -35.60 18.31
CA ASP A 273 -22.07 -36.15 19.25
C ASP A 273 -23.24 -35.18 19.50
N LEU A 274 -22.95 -33.85 19.59
CA LEU A 274 -23.98 -32.86 19.89
C LEU A 274 -24.72 -32.36 18.66
N LYS A 275 -24.16 -32.53 17.46
CA LYS A 275 -24.74 -32.05 16.21
C LYS A 275 -26.16 -32.58 15.95
N PRO A 276 -26.47 -33.90 16.10
CA PRO A 276 -27.84 -34.40 15.91
C PRO A 276 -28.83 -33.76 16.88
N VAL A 277 -28.44 -33.56 18.14
CA VAL A 277 -29.30 -32.94 19.17
C VAL A 277 -29.59 -31.46 18.83
N ALA A 278 -28.62 -30.74 18.26
CA ALA A 278 -28.82 -29.38 17.79
C ALA A 278 -29.72 -29.33 16.54
N GLU A 279 -29.55 -30.28 15.62
CA GLU A 279 -30.35 -30.41 14.40
C GLU A 279 -31.84 -30.70 14.70
N GLU A 280 -32.13 -31.53 15.72
CA GLU A 280 -33.51 -31.75 16.22
C GLU A 280 -34.19 -30.45 16.66
N ARG A 281 -33.41 -29.44 17.08
CA ARG A 281 -33.88 -28.09 17.45
C ARG A 281 -33.82 -27.10 16.31
N GLY A 282 -33.47 -27.52 15.08
CA GLY A 282 -33.33 -26.68 13.90
C GLY A 282 -32.06 -25.86 13.87
N ILE A 283 -31.08 -26.14 14.73
CA ILE A 283 -29.85 -25.34 14.89
C ILE A 283 -28.66 -26.04 14.23
N LYS A 284 -27.94 -25.35 13.37
CA LYS A 284 -26.70 -25.82 12.78
C LYS A 284 -25.52 -25.57 13.72
N LEU A 285 -25.06 -26.60 14.42
CA LEU A 285 -23.93 -26.52 15.34
C LEU A 285 -22.60 -26.59 14.57
N THR A 286 -21.83 -25.49 14.59
CA THR A 286 -20.46 -25.36 14.02
C THR A 286 -19.43 -25.42 15.15
N TYR A 287 -18.13 -25.30 14.83
CA TYR A 287 -17.07 -25.21 15.84
C TYR A 287 -17.01 -23.84 16.53
N LEU A 288 -17.48 -22.76 15.87
CA LEU A 288 -17.37 -21.39 16.38
C LEU A 288 -17.97 -21.19 17.78
N PRO A 289 -19.14 -21.72 18.17
CA PRO A 289 -19.67 -21.62 19.54
C PRO A 289 -18.72 -22.19 20.59
N PHE A 290 -18.05 -23.32 20.30
CA PHE A 290 -17.06 -23.91 21.19
C PHE A 290 -15.83 -23.01 21.33
N VAL A 291 -15.35 -22.46 20.21
CA VAL A 291 -14.24 -21.51 20.18
C VAL A 291 -14.57 -20.28 21.02
N ILE A 292 -15.78 -19.70 20.88
CA ILE A 292 -16.22 -18.54 21.67
C ILE A 292 -16.24 -18.86 23.17
N LYS A 293 -16.78 -20.02 23.57
CA LYS A 293 -16.80 -20.42 24.98
C LYS A 293 -15.41 -20.65 25.54
N ALA A 294 -14.54 -21.34 24.79
CA ALA A 294 -13.14 -21.55 25.16
C ALA A 294 -12.37 -20.19 25.26
N LEU A 295 -12.60 -19.28 24.32
CA LEU A 295 -12.02 -17.93 24.34
C LEU A 295 -12.42 -17.18 25.61
N ILE A 296 -13.71 -17.13 25.93
CA ILE A 296 -14.20 -16.45 27.14
C ILE A 296 -13.61 -17.07 28.41
N ALA A 297 -13.53 -18.43 28.49
CA ALA A 297 -12.92 -19.11 29.63
C ALA A 297 -11.44 -18.70 29.78
N ALA A 298 -10.68 -18.69 28.68
CA ALA A 298 -9.28 -18.27 28.69
C ALA A 298 -9.11 -16.76 29.03
N LEU A 299 -9.99 -15.88 28.53
CA LEU A 299 -9.95 -14.44 28.85
C LEU A 299 -10.23 -14.15 30.34
N ARG A 300 -11.01 -14.98 31.02
CA ARG A 300 -11.21 -14.85 32.47
C ARG A 300 -9.95 -15.14 33.27
N GLU A 301 -9.09 -16.03 32.77
CA GLU A 301 -7.78 -16.36 33.36
C GLU A 301 -6.69 -15.34 32.91
N HIS A 302 -6.85 -14.73 31.73
CA HIS A 302 -5.92 -13.77 31.12
C HIS A 302 -6.64 -12.46 30.76
N PRO A 303 -7.13 -11.68 31.73
CA PRO A 303 -8.04 -10.57 31.46
C PRO A 303 -7.43 -9.41 30.67
N VAL A 304 -6.11 -9.29 30.64
CA VAL A 304 -5.41 -8.24 29.89
C VAL A 304 -5.64 -8.35 28.38
N LEU A 305 -5.94 -9.56 27.84
CA LEU A 305 -6.29 -9.73 26.43
C LEU A 305 -7.69 -9.21 26.08
N ASN A 306 -8.51 -8.87 27.10
CA ASN A 306 -9.83 -8.27 26.94
C ASN A 306 -9.82 -6.82 27.43
N ALA A 307 -8.84 -6.05 26.96
CA ALA A 307 -8.60 -4.67 27.38
C ALA A 307 -8.61 -3.67 26.22
N GLU A 308 -8.45 -2.42 26.57
CA GLU A 308 -8.24 -1.30 25.67
C GLU A 308 -7.19 -0.37 26.28
N LEU A 309 -6.28 0.16 25.47
CA LEU A 309 -5.32 1.17 25.86
C LEU A 309 -5.89 2.56 25.58
N ASP A 310 -6.08 3.34 26.63
CA ASP A 310 -6.38 4.75 26.55
C ASP A 310 -5.09 5.55 26.78
N GLU A 311 -4.49 6.02 25.70
CA GLU A 311 -3.24 6.77 25.73
C GLU A 311 -3.41 8.17 26.31
N GLU A 312 -4.58 8.81 26.09
CA GLU A 312 -4.87 10.14 26.65
C GLU A 312 -5.02 10.10 28.18
N ALA A 313 -5.68 9.06 28.68
CA ALA A 313 -5.83 8.85 30.12
C ALA A 313 -4.63 8.08 30.74
N GLU A 314 -3.65 7.65 29.95
CA GLU A 314 -2.49 6.85 30.35
C GLU A 314 -2.88 5.58 31.14
N GLN A 315 -3.92 4.85 30.69
CA GLN A 315 -4.42 3.69 31.40
C GLN A 315 -4.84 2.55 30.50
N ILE A 316 -4.65 1.30 31.01
CA ILE A 316 -5.19 0.10 30.39
C ILE A 316 -6.54 -0.23 31.05
N THR A 317 -7.62 -0.22 30.27
CA THR A 317 -8.98 -0.52 30.73
C THR A 317 -9.30 -1.97 30.47
N ILE A 318 -9.27 -2.82 31.51
CA ILE A 318 -9.68 -4.23 31.42
C ILE A 318 -11.20 -4.34 31.49
N LYS A 319 -11.80 -4.87 30.40
CA LYS A 319 -13.25 -5.01 30.27
C LYS A 319 -13.72 -6.30 30.95
N GLN A 320 -14.75 -6.21 31.80
CA GLN A 320 -15.35 -7.36 32.51
C GLN A 320 -16.62 -7.89 31.82
N TYR A 321 -16.78 -7.56 30.55
CA TYR A 321 -17.82 -8.06 29.65
C TYR A 321 -17.17 -8.53 28.36
N TYR A 322 -17.83 -9.46 27.66
CA TYR A 322 -17.22 -10.17 26.52
C TYR A 322 -18.11 -9.98 25.29
N ASN A 323 -17.70 -9.05 24.43
CA ASN A 323 -18.34 -8.78 23.15
C ASN A 323 -17.37 -9.26 22.04
N VAL A 324 -17.73 -10.34 21.38
CA VAL A 324 -16.82 -11.01 20.43
C VAL A 324 -17.09 -10.55 19.01
N GLY A 325 -16.11 -9.88 18.41
CA GLY A 325 -16.11 -9.57 16.97
C GLY A 325 -15.96 -10.85 16.13
N ILE A 326 -16.74 -10.98 15.07
CA ILE A 326 -16.71 -12.15 14.18
C ILE A 326 -16.36 -11.67 12.77
N ALA A 327 -15.11 -11.81 12.37
CA ALA A 327 -14.66 -11.40 11.05
C ALA A 327 -15.39 -12.20 9.96
N THR A 328 -16.14 -11.48 9.13
CA THR A 328 -17.01 -12.03 8.10
C THR A 328 -16.66 -11.48 6.74
N ALA A 329 -16.31 -12.36 5.81
CA ALA A 329 -16.08 -11.99 4.42
C ALA A 329 -17.41 -11.65 3.73
N THR A 330 -17.44 -10.48 3.04
CA THR A 330 -18.56 -9.98 2.25
C THR A 330 -18.07 -9.51 0.88
N GLU A 331 -18.97 -9.26 -0.06
CA GLU A 331 -18.62 -8.69 -1.36
C GLU A 331 -18.00 -7.28 -1.27
N ALA A 332 -18.36 -6.51 -0.22
CA ALA A 332 -17.82 -5.17 0.01
C ALA A 332 -16.45 -5.17 0.71
N GLY A 333 -16.02 -6.32 1.24
CA GLY A 333 -14.79 -6.50 2.01
C GLY A 333 -15.03 -7.25 3.32
N LEU A 334 -14.02 -7.27 4.20
CA LEU A 334 -14.11 -7.90 5.50
C LEU A 334 -14.86 -6.98 6.49
N MET A 335 -15.93 -7.50 7.10
CA MET A 335 -16.69 -6.82 8.15
C MET A 335 -16.58 -7.59 9.46
N VAL A 336 -16.62 -6.87 10.59
CA VAL A 336 -16.48 -7.46 11.94
C VAL A 336 -17.70 -7.13 12.78
N PRO A 337 -18.85 -7.78 12.55
CA PRO A 337 -20.00 -7.67 13.45
C PRO A 337 -19.69 -8.20 14.83
N VAL A 338 -20.28 -7.63 15.86
CA VAL A 338 -20.01 -7.89 17.27
C VAL A 338 -21.16 -8.65 17.92
N LEU A 339 -20.85 -9.84 18.41
CA LEU A 339 -21.74 -10.67 19.23
C LEU A 339 -21.63 -10.21 20.69
N LYS A 340 -22.62 -9.44 21.15
CA LYS A 340 -22.61 -8.81 22.48
C LYS A 340 -23.01 -9.78 23.59
N GLY A 341 -22.38 -9.66 24.79
CA GLY A 341 -22.67 -10.46 25.96
C GLY A 341 -22.50 -11.97 25.74
N ALA A 342 -21.43 -12.37 25.02
CA ALA A 342 -21.21 -13.75 24.60
C ALA A 342 -21.03 -14.72 25.78
N ASP A 343 -20.59 -14.24 26.95
CA ASP A 343 -20.45 -14.99 28.20
C ASP A 343 -21.80 -15.43 28.78
N GLN A 344 -22.85 -14.66 28.57
CA GLN A 344 -24.20 -14.87 29.11
C GLN A 344 -25.02 -15.85 28.25
N LYS A 345 -24.55 -16.18 27.05
CA LYS A 345 -25.29 -17.01 26.07
C LYS A 345 -24.93 -18.48 26.15
N GLY A 346 -25.93 -19.32 25.94
CA GLY A 346 -25.74 -20.77 25.81
C GLY A 346 -25.12 -21.17 24.45
N MET A 347 -24.63 -22.41 24.33
CA MET A 347 -24.00 -22.95 23.13
C MET A 347 -24.87 -22.81 21.88
N LEU A 348 -26.15 -23.12 21.95
CA LEU A 348 -27.08 -23.06 20.84
C LEU A 348 -27.43 -21.63 20.45
N GLU A 349 -27.57 -20.74 21.42
CA GLU A 349 -27.82 -19.31 21.22
C GLU A 349 -26.63 -18.67 20.53
N LEU A 350 -25.39 -18.99 20.93
CA LEU A 350 -24.18 -18.57 20.24
C LEU A 350 -24.15 -19.04 18.79
N ALA A 351 -24.58 -20.28 18.52
CA ALA A 351 -24.62 -20.84 17.17
C ALA A 351 -25.62 -20.11 16.26
N GLU A 352 -26.80 -19.79 16.78
CA GLU A 352 -27.84 -19.06 16.04
C GLU A 352 -27.43 -17.60 15.78
N GLU A 353 -27.03 -16.90 16.84
CA GLU A 353 -26.75 -15.47 16.76
C GLU A 353 -25.51 -15.16 15.93
N SER A 354 -24.41 -15.91 16.12
CA SER A 354 -23.21 -15.74 15.29
C SER A 354 -23.48 -15.96 13.80
N ARG A 355 -24.32 -16.96 13.48
CA ARG A 355 -24.75 -17.22 12.11
C ARG A 355 -25.63 -16.09 11.56
N ALA A 356 -26.60 -15.62 12.35
CA ALA A 356 -27.48 -14.53 11.95
C ALA A 356 -26.72 -13.22 11.72
N LEU A 357 -25.77 -12.89 12.61
CA LEU A 357 -24.88 -11.74 12.47
C LEU A 357 -24.07 -11.81 11.16
N ALA A 358 -23.41 -12.93 10.91
CA ALA A 358 -22.63 -13.14 9.69
C ALA A 358 -23.50 -13.08 8.43
N GLN A 359 -24.74 -13.56 8.48
CA GLN A 359 -25.66 -13.48 7.34
C GLN A 359 -26.11 -12.04 7.09
N ARG A 360 -26.51 -11.28 8.12
CA ARG A 360 -26.88 -9.87 7.98
C ARG A 360 -25.73 -9.01 7.48
N ALA A 361 -24.48 -9.31 7.87
CA ALA A 361 -23.30 -8.61 7.33
C ALA A 361 -23.14 -8.86 5.82
N ARG A 362 -23.32 -10.09 5.35
CA ARG A 362 -23.30 -10.42 3.89
C ARG A 362 -24.42 -9.75 3.14
N ASP A 363 -25.64 -9.73 3.71
CA ASP A 363 -26.85 -9.16 3.11
C ASP A 363 -26.88 -7.62 3.23
N ARG A 364 -25.88 -7.00 3.90
CA ARG A 364 -25.77 -5.55 4.17
C ARG A 364 -26.99 -4.99 4.92
N THR A 365 -27.61 -5.79 5.78
CA THR A 365 -28.76 -5.42 6.61
C THR A 365 -28.38 -5.23 8.08
N ILE A 366 -27.10 -5.30 8.41
CA ILE A 366 -26.55 -5.08 9.74
C ILE A 366 -26.50 -3.59 10.05
N SER A 367 -26.82 -3.21 11.31
CA SER A 367 -26.81 -1.83 11.75
C SER A 367 -25.41 -1.37 12.19
N PRO A 368 -25.12 -0.04 12.17
CA PRO A 368 -23.82 0.48 12.62
C PRO A 368 -23.50 0.15 14.09
N GLU A 369 -24.52 0.04 14.96
CA GLU A 369 -24.36 -0.30 16.38
C GLU A 369 -23.89 -1.75 16.61
N GLU A 370 -24.12 -2.62 15.63
CA GLU A 370 -23.69 -4.01 15.67
C GLU A 370 -22.20 -4.18 15.32
N PHE A 371 -21.50 -3.12 14.96
CA PHE A 371 -20.05 -3.09 14.77
C PHE A 371 -19.29 -2.49 15.95
N GLN A 372 -19.98 -1.97 16.94
CA GLN A 372 -19.40 -1.22 18.06
C GLN A 372 -19.22 -2.08 19.31
N ASP A 373 -18.39 -1.59 20.23
CA ASP A 373 -18.13 -2.16 21.55
C ASP A 373 -17.58 -3.58 21.55
N GLY A 374 -16.88 -3.99 20.50
CA GLY A 374 -16.08 -5.22 20.49
C GLY A 374 -14.99 -5.20 21.56
N THR A 375 -14.66 -6.38 22.11
CA THR A 375 -13.61 -6.48 23.11
C THR A 375 -12.46 -7.38 22.66
N ILE A 376 -12.74 -8.32 21.77
CA ILE A 376 -11.78 -9.17 21.08
C ILE A 376 -12.41 -9.71 19.80
N THR A 377 -11.63 -9.89 18.75
CA THR A 377 -12.12 -10.38 17.46
C THR A 377 -11.65 -11.81 17.17
N ILE A 378 -12.53 -12.63 16.58
CA ILE A 378 -12.19 -13.94 15.97
C ILE A 378 -12.24 -13.80 14.46
N THR A 379 -11.19 -14.23 13.77
CA THR A 379 -11.17 -14.40 12.32
C THR A 379 -10.92 -15.86 11.93
N ASN A 380 -11.70 -16.39 10.99
CA ASN A 380 -11.59 -17.78 10.54
C ASN A 380 -11.20 -17.82 9.06
N PHE A 381 -9.90 -17.83 8.78
CA PHE A 381 -9.37 -17.95 7.42
C PHE A 381 -9.20 -19.42 7.00
N GLY A 382 -9.18 -20.36 7.96
CA GLY A 382 -9.09 -21.79 7.68
C GLY A 382 -10.28 -22.34 6.89
N ALA A 383 -11.42 -21.64 6.88
CA ALA A 383 -12.57 -21.99 6.05
C ALA A 383 -12.32 -21.79 4.54
N ILE A 384 -11.35 -20.94 4.18
CA ILE A 384 -10.94 -20.66 2.79
C ILE A 384 -9.70 -21.49 2.45
N GLY A 385 -8.86 -21.77 3.46
CA GLY A 385 -7.58 -22.46 3.37
C GLY A 385 -6.47 -21.64 4.01
N GLY A 386 -5.47 -22.33 4.54
CA GLY A 386 -4.32 -21.72 5.21
C GLY A 386 -4.20 -22.15 6.66
N ASP A 387 -2.95 -22.34 7.10
CA ASP A 387 -2.66 -22.83 8.46
C ASP A 387 -2.42 -21.65 9.41
N TYR A 388 -1.70 -20.63 8.99
CA TYR A 388 -1.37 -19.46 9.81
C TYR A 388 -1.54 -18.15 9.04
N ALA A 389 -1.81 -17.08 9.78
CA ALA A 389 -1.91 -15.72 9.27
C ALA A 389 -1.40 -14.74 10.33
N THR A 390 -1.20 -13.49 9.94
CA THR A 390 -0.91 -12.37 10.84
C THR A 390 -2.08 -11.37 10.76
N PRO A 391 -3.21 -11.64 11.44
CA PRO A 391 -4.38 -10.77 11.36
C PRO A 391 -4.09 -9.40 11.99
N ILE A 392 -4.63 -8.35 11.38
CA ILE A 392 -4.57 -6.99 11.92
C ILE A 392 -5.64 -6.87 13.01
N ILE A 393 -5.26 -6.26 14.14
CA ILE A 393 -6.16 -6.05 15.28
C ILE A 393 -7.30 -5.10 14.87
N ASN A 394 -8.49 -5.36 15.34
CA ASN A 394 -9.64 -4.45 15.17
C ASN A 394 -9.58 -3.35 16.24
N TYR A 395 -8.71 -2.36 16.01
CA TYR A 395 -8.48 -1.26 16.95
C TYR A 395 -9.81 -0.57 17.37
N PRO A 396 -10.08 -0.28 18.67
CA PRO A 396 -9.13 -0.22 19.80
C PRO A 396 -9.00 -1.52 20.62
N GLU A 397 -9.45 -2.66 20.14
CA GLU A 397 -9.15 -3.95 20.77
C GLU A 397 -7.62 -4.17 20.85
N VAL A 398 -7.16 -4.95 21.84
CA VAL A 398 -5.71 -5.23 22.01
C VAL A 398 -5.31 -6.62 21.51
N ALA A 399 -6.27 -7.42 21.05
CA ALA A 399 -6.00 -8.77 20.55
C ALA A 399 -7.01 -9.24 19.50
N ILE A 400 -6.54 -10.07 18.57
CA ILE A 400 -7.36 -10.79 17.57
C ILE A 400 -6.90 -12.25 17.50
N VAL A 401 -7.85 -13.19 17.45
CA VAL A 401 -7.61 -14.63 17.34
C VAL A 401 -7.96 -15.13 15.95
N GLY A 402 -6.96 -15.64 15.24
CA GLY A 402 -7.09 -16.26 13.93
C GLY A 402 -7.17 -17.77 14.02
N LEU A 403 -8.15 -18.38 13.35
CA LEU A 403 -8.34 -19.82 13.25
C LEU A 403 -7.91 -20.30 11.88
N GLY A 404 -6.92 -21.20 11.83
CA GLY A 404 -6.48 -21.86 10.61
C GLY A 404 -7.36 -23.07 10.24
N GLU A 405 -6.91 -23.85 9.25
CA GLU A 405 -7.65 -24.99 8.75
C GLU A 405 -7.67 -26.16 9.74
N LEU A 406 -8.87 -26.55 10.19
CA LEU A 406 -9.09 -27.74 10.98
C LEU A 406 -8.96 -28.98 10.10
N LYS A 407 -7.87 -29.73 10.25
CA LYS A 407 -7.59 -30.95 9.50
C LYS A 407 -6.74 -31.94 10.29
N GLN A 408 -6.70 -33.20 9.83
CA GLN A 408 -5.77 -34.17 10.38
C GLN A 408 -4.34 -33.89 9.93
N ARG A 409 -3.41 -33.89 10.89
CA ARG A 409 -1.97 -33.75 10.68
C ARG A 409 -1.23 -34.86 11.43
N PRO A 410 -0.02 -35.27 10.98
CA PRO A 410 0.83 -36.16 11.73
C PRO A 410 1.26 -35.49 13.04
N VAL A 411 1.03 -36.16 14.15
CA VAL A 411 1.49 -35.76 15.49
C VAL A 411 2.27 -36.90 16.11
N VAL A 412 3.19 -36.59 17.03
CA VAL A 412 3.87 -37.59 17.82
C VAL A 412 3.08 -37.83 19.09
N ASP A 413 2.59 -39.05 19.29
CA ASP A 413 1.85 -39.50 20.47
C ASP A 413 2.54 -40.73 21.04
N GLU A 414 2.94 -40.70 22.32
CA GLU A 414 3.70 -41.77 23.00
C GLU A 414 4.95 -42.29 22.23
N GLY A 415 5.55 -41.40 21.36
CA GLY A 415 6.72 -41.71 20.56
C GLY A 415 6.41 -42.28 19.17
N GLU A 416 5.16 -42.46 18.82
CA GLU A 416 4.70 -42.93 17.51
C GLU A 416 4.04 -41.78 16.72
N VAL A 417 4.16 -41.80 15.38
CA VAL A 417 3.49 -40.85 14.52
C VAL A 417 2.07 -41.29 14.26
N THR A 418 1.09 -40.51 14.69
CA THR A 418 -0.33 -40.76 14.50
C THR A 418 -1.01 -39.60 13.77
N ALA A 419 -2.19 -39.83 13.18
CA ALA A 419 -3.02 -38.78 12.63
C ALA A 419 -3.94 -38.23 13.72
N ALA A 420 -3.89 -36.92 13.98
CA ALA A 420 -4.77 -36.26 14.93
C ALA A 420 -5.43 -35.01 14.32
N TRP A 421 -6.64 -34.69 14.76
CA TRP A 421 -7.26 -33.41 14.40
C TRP A 421 -6.54 -32.28 15.08
N THR A 422 -6.14 -31.31 14.29
CA THR A 422 -5.39 -30.14 14.75
C THR A 422 -5.99 -28.85 14.21
N LEU A 423 -5.91 -27.80 15.02
CA LEU A 423 -6.34 -26.45 14.71
C LEU A 423 -5.15 -25.49 14.91
N PRO A 424 -4.62 -24.90 13.84
CA PRO A 424 -3.64 -23.82 13.96
C PRO A 424 -4.30 -22.54 14.48
N LEU A 425 -3.64 -21.88 15.41
CA LEU A 425 -4.03 -20.58 15.95
C LEU A 425 -2.99 -19.53 15.59
N SER A 426 -3.45 -18.30 15.32
CA SER A 426 -2.64 -17.10 15.15
C SER A 426 -3.24 -16.02 16.04
N ILE A 427 -2.54 -15.64 17.09
CA ILE A 427 -3.01 -14.65 18.05
C ILE A 427 -2.16 -13.41 17.91
N THR A 428 -2.71 -12.33 17.35
CA THR A 428 -2.02 -11.04 17.22
C THR A 428 -2.44 -10.13 18.37
N ILE A 429 -1.46 -9.50 18.98
CA ILE A 429 -1.62 -8.65 20.15
C ILE A 429 -0.99 -7.28 19.94
N ASP A 430 -1.48 -6.28 20.67
CA ASP A 430 -0.82 -4.99 20.84
C ASP A 430 0.30 -5.15 21.88
N HIS A 431 1.57 -5.06 21.44
CA HIS A 431 2.73 -5.33 22.30
C HIS A 431 3.02 -4.21 23.31
N ARG A 432 2.25 -3.13 23.28
CA ARG A 432 2.29 -2.10 24.34
C ARG A 432 1.54 -2.55 25.59
N VAL A 433 0.56 -3.46 25.43
CA VAL A 433 -0.36 -3.94 26.49
C VAL A 433 -0.05 -5.37 26.91
N ILE A 434 0.29 -6.23 25.95
CA ILE A 434 0.46 -7.67 26.14
C ILE A 434 1.86 -8.09 25.70
N ASP A 435 2.59 -8.80 26.55
CA ASP A 435 3.90 -9.34 26.21
C ASP A 435 3.86 -10.76 25.65
N GLY A 436 5.04 -11.24 25.17
CA GLY A 436 5.18 -12.56 24.58
C GLY A 436 4.89 -13.71 25.54
N ALA A 437 5.14 -13.57 26.84
CA ALA A 437 4.89 -14.59 27.85
C ALA A 437 3.39 -14.68 28.15
N GLU A 438 2.71 -13.54 28.21
CA GLU A 438 1.25 -13.49 28.44
C GLU A 438 0.47 -14.11 27.29
N VAL A 439 0.79 -13.76 26.03
CA VAL A 439 0.11 -14.34 24.86
C VAL A 439 0.38 -15.85 24.74
N ALA A 440 1.59 -16.33 25.05
CA ALA A 440 1.92 -17.75 25.03
C ALA A 440 1.17 -18.53 26.13
N SER A 441 1.07 -17.94 27.35
CA SER A 441 0.28 -18.50 28.45
C SER A 441 -1.22 -18.57 28.10
N PHE A 442 -1.75 -17.49 27.53
CA PHE A 442 -3.13 -17.45 27.03
C PHE A 442 -3.36 -18.53 25.95
N ALA A 443 -2.47 -18.66 24.96
CA ALA A 443 -2.58 -19.65 23.90
C ALA A 443 -2.64 -21.08 24.46
N THR A 444 -1.80 -21.38 25.46
CA THR A 444 -1.80 -22.66 26.17
C THR A 444 -3.13 -22.91 26.91
N THR A 445 -3.64 -21.91 27.63
CA THR A 445 -4.92 -21.99 28.35
C THR A 445 -6.09 -22.19 27.37
N PHE A 446 -6.15 -21.35 26.34
CA PHE A 446 -7.16 -21.41 25.28
C PHE A 446 -7.13 -22.77 24.57
N GLY A 447 -5.92 -23.24 24.21
CA GLY A 447 -5.71 -24.57 23.63
C GLY A 447 -6.19 -25.72 24.53
N SER A 448 -6.01 -25.61 25.84
CA SER A 448 -6.47 -26.63 26.78
C SER A 448 -8.00 -26.75 26.84
N TYR A 449 -8.74 -25.65 26.68
CA TYR A 449 -10.20 -25.63 26.57
C TYR A 449 -10.71 -26.15 25.23
N LEU A 450 -9.99 -25.90 24.16
CA LEU A 450 -10.31 -26.46 22.83
C LEU A 450 -9.97 -27.94 22.73
N GLY A 451 -8.87 -28.39 23.36
CA GLY A 451 -8.45 -29.78 23.37
C GLY A 451 -9.37 -30.66 24.19
N ASP A 452 -9.97 -30.13 25.28
CA ASP A 452 -10.97 -30.83 26.10
C ASP A 452 -12.15 -29.90 26.40
N PRO A 453 -13.17 -29.84 25.53
CA PRO A 453 -14.29 -28.92 25.69
C PRO A 453 -15.21 -29.27 26.89
N ARG A 454 -15.07 -30.44 27.50
CA ARG A 454 -15.79 -30.82 28.74
C ARG A 454 -15.41 -29.94 29.92
N ARG A 455 -14.20 -29.37 29.90
CA ARG A 455 -13.74 -28.39 30.91
C ARG A 455 -14.61 -27.12 30.94
N LEU A 456 -15.26 -26.77 29.83
CA LEU A 456 -16.19 -25.64 29.75
C LEU A 456 -17.48 -25.83 30.56
N LEU A 457 -17.75 -27.06 31.03
CA LEU A 457 -18.91 -27.36 31.90
C LEU A 457 -18.63 -27.03 33.38
N LEU A 458 -17.39 -26.70 33.71
CA LEU A 458 -16.96 -26.44 35.09
C LEU A 458 -16.83 -24.96 35.41
N GLY A 459 -16.99 -24.05 34.39
CA GLY A 459 -16.74 -22.61 34.52
C GLY A 459 -17.88 -21.72 34.01
#